data_9271af347999b4383694bd4390f7e79b
#
_entry.id   9271af347999b4383694bd4390f7e79b
#
_cell.length_a   1.000
_cell.length_b   1.000
_cell.length_c   1.000
_cell.angle_alpha   90.00
_cell.angle_beta   90.00
_cell.angle_gamma   90.00
#
_symmetry.space_group_name_H-M   'P 1'
#
loop_
_entity.id
_entity.type
_entity.pdbx_description
1 polymer ?
#
loop_
_entity_poly.entity_id
_entity_poly.type
_entity_poly.pdbx_seq_one_letter_code
_entity_poly.pdbx_strand_id
1 'polypeptide(L)'
;MVLQLEPLHTCNLTCTGCGRIREYSTSLKDMMSLEDCLGSAVECDAPMVSICGGEPLIYPEIEALVEGILKQGRIVYICTNGLFMRKKMREYLAATHSAAREPLLGQLVTEKLISEKEAEVIRKGAKGNKPVIAPSKWMYWNVHIDGLEYTHDLIVEREGVFKECVEAVKMAKLLGYQVATNTTVYKETDVQEIEDMFRYFSWLGVDGHTISPGYDYDAAKKDMVGRLGKKPEEFFLTRELTRQKFRDIQRWGKLFTIFGTPVYQEFLAGKRELTCTAWAIPTRNIRGWKAPCYLMTDGHYPAYDEMLEKVNWESYGVVDGVARDPRCENCMTHCGYDPSGALGTNYQRGDNWKNFAYNFGARPKPVMDGHKVDAFNGCTVGKGHLAEARAAVGAGEAGKSGCGGGDTSERDALLAKIAATKAGGGCESAS
;
A
#
# COMPACT_ATOMS: atom_id res chain seq x y z
N MET A 1 4.21 7.98 16.21
CA MET A 1 3.91 6.55 16.39
C MET A 1 2.71 6.19 15.52
N VAL A 2 2.73 5.03 14.87
CA VAL A 2 1.63 4.52 14.02
C VAL A 2 1.38 3.07 14.38
N LEU A 3 0.16 2.75 14.83
CA LEU A 3 -0.24 1.36 15.03
C LEU A 3 -0.49 0.70 13.67
N GLN A 4 0.19 -0.40 13.38
CA GLN A 4 -0.16 -1.32 12.29
C GLN A 4 -1.16 -2.34 12.85
N LEU A 5 -2.42 -2.19 12.51
CA LEU A 5 -3.50 -3.05 12.97
C LEU A 5 -3.90 -4.02 11.86
N GLU A 6 -3.75 -5.31 12.12
CA GLU A 6 -4.03 -6.40 11.19
C GLU A 6 -5.22 -7.25 11.69
N PRO A 7 -6.47 -6.80 11.46
CA PRO A 7 -7.66 -7.50 11.97
C PRO A 7 -7.82 -8.91 11.42
N LEU A 8 -7.30 -9.16 10.21
CA LEU A 8 -7.32 -10.44 9.51
C LEU A 8 -6.18 -10.53 8.50
N HIS A 9 -5.89 -11.76 8.03
CA HIS A 9 -4.88 -12.01 6.99
C HIS A 9 -5.46 -12.54 5.68
N THR A 10 -6.79 -12.68 5.57
CA THR A 10 -7.48 -13.01 4.34
C THR A 10 -7.35 -11.89 3.31
N CYS A 11 -7.01 -12.24 2.07
CA CYS A 11 -6.90 -11.31 0.96
C CYS A 11 -7.53 -11.92 -0.31
N ASN A 12 -8.04 -11.08 -1.18
CA ASN A 12 -8.57 -11.44 -2.49
C ASN A 12 -7.53 -11.31 -3.63
N LEU A 13 -6.27 -11.05 -3.30
CA LEU A 13 -5.11 -11.03 -4.19
C LEU A 13 -3.98 -11.90 -3.66
N THR A 14 -3.02 -12.22 -4.53
CA THR A 14 -1.85 -13.07 -4.25
C THR A 14 -0.55 -12.41 -4.68
N CYS A 15 -0.41 -11.11 -4.41
CA CYS A 15 0.69 -10.27 -4.90
C CYS A 15 2.07 -10.89 -4.72
N THR A 16 2.91 -10.76 -5.76
CA THR A 16 4.32 -11.14 -5.71
C THR A 16 5.06 -10.37 -4.63
N GLY A 17 5.82 -11.06 -3.79
CA GLY A 17 6.56 -10.45 -2.69
C GLY A 17 5.73 -10.13 -1.45
N CYS A 18 4.42 -10.38 -1.45
CA CYS A 18 3.59 -10.23 -0.27
C CYS A 18 3.69 -11.45 0.64
N GLY A 19 4.31 -11.31 1.80
CA GLY A 19 4.38 -12.38 2.80
C GLY A 19 3.24 -12.35 3.83
N ARG A 20 2.47 -11.25 3.92
CA ARG A 20 1.45 -11.07 4.96
C ARG A 20 0.37 -12.15 4.96
N ILE A 21 -0.17 -12.47 3.79
CA ILE A 21 -1.19 -13.51 3.62
C ILE A 21 -0.65 -14.95 3.78
N ARG A 22 0.67 -15.10 4.00
CA ARG A 22 1.33 -16.41 4.13
C ARG A 22 1.97 -16.61 5.50
N GLU A 23 1.99 -15.57 6.32
CA GLU A 23 2.56 -15.62 7.65
C GLU A 23 1.59 -16.23 8.66
N TYR A 24 0.29 -16.03 8.45
CA TYR A 24 -0.77 -16.50 9.34
C TYR A 24 -1.90 -17.19 8.57
N SER A 25 -2.89 -17.69 9.32
CA SER A 25 -4.11 -18.22 8.74
C SER A 25 -4.88 -17.18 7.93
N THR A 26 -5.36 -17.60 6.76
CA THR A 26 -6.21 -16.78 5.89
C THR A 26 -7.69 -17.13 6.03
N SER A 27 -8.07 -17.88 7.06
CA SER A 27 -9.46 -18.21 7.35
C SER A 27 -10.21 -16.97 7.85
N LEU A 28 -11.41 -16.75 7.33
CA LEU A 28 -12.32 -15.70 7.87
C LEU A 28 -12.79 -15.98 9.30
N LYS A 29 -12.50 -17.19 9.84
CA LYS A 29 -12.77 -17.50 11.25
C LYS A 29 -11.66 -16.98 12.16
N ASP A 30 -10.47 -16.73 11.61
CA ASP A 30 -9.30 -16.27 12.34
C ASP A 30 -9.15 -14.75 12.13
N MET A 31 -9.97 -13.97 12.83
CA MET A 31 -9.94 -12.52 12.84
C MET A 31 -10.01 -11.98 14.26
N MET A 32 -9.53 -10.77 14.46
CA MET A 32 -9.68 -10.05 15.72
C MET A 32 -11.14 -9.62 15.91
N SER A 33 -11.59 -9.55 17.17
CA SER A 33 -12.85 -8.90 17.49
C SER A 33 -12.76 -7.38 17.28
N LEU A 34 -13.90 -6.72 17.08
CA LEU A 34 -13.95 -5.25 17.03
C LEU A 34 -13.42 -4.62 18.32
N GLU A 35 -13.76 -5.23 19.47
CA GLU A 35 -13.33 -4.78 20.79
C GLU A 35 -11.80 -4.84 20.93
N ASP A 36 -11.16 -5.96 20.53
CA ASP A 36 -9.70 -6.09 20.55
C ASP A 36 -9.03 -5.08 19.62
N CYS A 37 -9.59 -4.85 18.43
CA CYS A 37 -9.06 -3.86 17.49
C CYS A 37 -9.09 -2.44 18.08
N LEU A 38 -10.22 -2.04 18.64
CA LEU A 38 -10.40 -0.71 19.25
C LEU A 38 -9.59 -0.56 20.55
N GLY A 39 -9.54 -1.62 21.36
CA GLY A 39 -8.75 -1.70 22.59
C GLY A 39 -7.25 -1.55 22.29
N SER A 40 -6.74 -2.20 21.25
CA SER A 40 -5.33 -2.10 20.86
C SER A 40 -4.91 -0.67 20.50
N ALA A 41 -5.80 0.10 19.84
CA ALA A 41 -5.54 1.49 19.53
C ALA A 41 -5.46 2.37 20.80
N VAL A 42 -6.25 2.05 21.82
CA VAL A 42 -6.20 2.72 23.13
C VAL A 42 -4.94 2.31 23.88
N GLU A 43 -4.62 1.02 23.92
CA GLU A 43 -3.52 0.45 24.68
C GLU A 43 -2.16 1.04 24.27
N CYS A 44 -1.87 1.14 22.98
CA CYS A 44 -0.60 1.72 22.51
C CYS A 44 -0.62 3.25 22.37
N ASP A 45 -1.77 3.88 22.50
CA ASP A 45 -2.01 5.33 22.37
C ASP A 45 -1.39 5.98 21.12
N ALA A 46 -1.34 5.25 20.01
CA ALA A 46 -0.83 5.77 18.76
C ALA A 46 -1.80 6.81 18.16
N PRO A 47 -1.34 8.01 17.78
CA PRO A 47 -2.19 9.05 17.18
C PRO A 47 -2.72 8.66 15.79
N MET A 48 -2.14 7.66 15.17
CA MET A 48 -2.51 7.16 13.84
C MET A 48 -2.62 5.64 13.87
N VAL A 49 -3.66 5.12 13.23
CA VAL A 49 -3.89 3.68 13.04
C VAL A 49 -3.90 3.37 11.54
N SER A 50 -2.99 2.51 11.12
CA SER A 50 -2.93 1.93 9.78
C SER A 50 -3.61 0.56 9.82
N ILE A 51 -4.83 0.48 9.29
CA ILE A 51 -5.57 -0.79 9.19
C ILE A 51 -5.07 -1.51 7.95
N CYS A 52 -4.46 -2.66 8.14
CA CYS A 52 -3.79 -3.46 7.11
C CYS A 52 -4.03 -4.97 7.32
N GLY A 53 -3.06 -5.82 7.06
CA GLY A 53 -3.17 -7.27 7.18
C GLY A 53 -3.24 -7.94 5.80
N GLY A 54 -4.31 -8.69 5.51
CA GLY A 54 -4.68 -9.12 4.17
C GLY A 54 -5.33 -7.97 3.40
N GLU A 55 -6.61 -8.09 3.07
CA GLU A 55 -7.40 -6.96 2.55
C GLU A 55 -8.37 -6.49 3.65
N PRO A 56 -8.15 -5.31 4.27
CA PRO A 56 -8.95 -4.86 5.40
C PRO A 56 -10.43 -4.66 5.07
N LEU A 57 -10.78 -4.37 3.80
CA LEU A 57 -12.18 -4.20 3.38
C LEU A 57 -12.96 -5.52 3.33
N ILE A 58 -12.29 -6.66 3.57
CA ILE A 58 -12.94 -7.97 3.80
C ILE A 58 -13.39 -8.12 5.26
N TYR A 59 -12.77 -7.38 6.20
CA TYR A 59 -13.15 -7.46 7.61
C TYR A 59 -14.63 -7.05 7.80
N PRO A 60 -15.46 -7.92 8.41
CA PRO A 60 -16.92 -7.72 8.44
C PRO A 60 -17.38 -6.45 9.16
N GLU A 61 -16.57 -5.97 10.11
CA GLU A 61 -16.87 -4.82 10.95
C GLU A 61 -15.99 -3.60 10.63
N ILE A 62 -15.45 -3.54 9.40
CA ILE A 62 -14.51 -2.47 8.99
C ILE A 62 -15.10 -1.08 9.16
N GLU A 63 -16.38 -0.88 8.87
CA GLU A 63 -17.05 0.41 9.01
C GLU A 63 -17.13 0.83 10.48
N ALA A 64 -17.50 -0.09 11.36
CA ALA A 64 -17.55 0.16 12.79
C ALA A 64 -16.17 0.40 13.39
N LEU A 65 -15.16 -0.32 12.90
CA LEU A 65 -13.76 -0.14 13.29
C LEU A 65 -13.26 1.25 12.91
N VAL A 66 -13.45 1.68 11.67
CA VAL A 66 -13.06 3.02 11.20
C VAL A 66 -13.75 4.10 12.00
N GLU A 67 -15.05 3.99 12.19
CA GLU A 67 -15.84 4.94 12.99
C GLU A 67 -15.35 5.00 14.45
N GLY A 68 -15.08 3.84 15.05
CA GLY A 68 -14.60 3.73 16.44
C GLY A 68 -13.24 4.39 16.64
N ILE A 69 -12.29 4.15 15.74
CA ILE A 69 -10.94 4.77 15.79
C ILE A 69 -11.05 6.30 15.61
N LEU A 70 -11.87 6.76 14.67
CA LEU A 70 -12.09 8.20 14.46
C LEU A 70 -12.74 8.86 15.70
N LYS A 71 -13.68 8.18 16.38
CA LYS A 71 -14.27 8.64 17.66
C LYS A 71 -13.26 8.73 18.81
N GLN A 72 -12.19 7.92 18.76
CA GLN A 72 -11.05 8.04 19.68
C GLN A 72 -10.14 9.24 19.36
N GLY A 73 -10.45 10.04 18.34
CA GLY A 73 -9.66 11.21 17.93
C GLY A 73 -8.38 10.87 17.14
N ARG A 74 -8.29 9.67 16.57
CA ARG A 74 -7.09 9.17 15.86
C ARG A 74 -7.25 9.30 14.36
N ILE A 75 -6.12 9.39 13.65
CA ILE A 75 -6.07 9.35 12.18
C ILE A 75 -6.15 7.88 11.73
N VAL A 76 -6.93 7.63 10.68
CA VAL A 76 -7.09 6.29 10.08
C VAL A 76 -6.49 6.25 8.69
N TYR A 77 -5.64 5.26 8.43
CA TYR A 77 -5.23 4.83 7.10
C TYR A 77 -5.80 3.44 6.84
N ILE A 78 -6.54 3.28 5.74
CA ILE A 78 -7.01 1.97 5.28
C ILE A 78 -6.10 1.53 4.13
N CYS A 79 -5.16 0.60 4.42
CA CYS A 79 -4.23 0.07 3.43
C CYS A 79 -4.93 -1.01 2.60
N THR A 80 -5.41 -0.64 1.42
CA THR A 80 -6.25 -1.50 0.59
C THR A 80 -5.68 -1.69 -0.82
N ASN A 81 -6.00 -2.83 -1.43
CA ASN A 81 -5.74 -3.07 -2.85
C ASN A 81 -6.77 -2.41 -3.80
N GLY A 82 -7.70 -1.62 -3.27
CA GLY A 82 -8.66 -0.82 -4.03
C GLY A 82 -9.91 -1.53 -4.53
N LEU A 83 -9.90 -2.86 -4.65
CA LEU A 83 -10.98 -3.62 -5.31
C LEU A 83 -12.35 -3.51 -4.65
N PHE A 84 -12.41 -3.21 -3.35
CA PHE A 84 -13.68 -3.03 -2.63
C PHE A 84 -14.00 -1.58 -2.31
N MET A 85 -13.14 -0.61 -2.64
CA MET A 85 -13.37 0.80 -2.33
C MET A 85 -14.68 1.31 -2.93
N ARG A 86 -14.92 1.07 -4.22
CA ARG A 86 -16.14 1.55 -4.90
C ARG A 86 -17.42 0.97 -4.27
N LYS A 87 -17.37 -0.29 -3.79
CA LYS A 87 -18.49 -0.89 -3.05
C LYS A 87 -18.75 -0.12 -1.74
N LYS A 88 -17.72 0.16 -0.95
CA LYS A 88 -17.84 0.90 0.31
C LYS A 88 -18.35 2.34 0.11
N MET A 89 -17.89 2.99 -0.94
CA MET A 89 -18.38 4.33 -1.32
C MET A 89 -19.84 4.34 -1.79
N ARG A 90 -20.29 3.29 -2.49
CA ARG A 90 -21.72 3.13 -2.83
C ARG A 90 -22.58 2.88 -1.60
N GLU A 91 -22.10 2.12 -0.62
CA GLU A 91 -22.76 1.92 0.67
C GLU A 91 -22.91 3.25 1.43
N TYR A 92 -21.86 4.08 1.46
CA TYR A 92 -21.93 5.45 2.00
C TYR A 92 -22.98 6.31 1.27
N LEU A 93 -22.97 6.34 -0.06
CA LEU A 93 -23.96 7.10 -0.85
C LEU A 93 -25.39 6.63 -0.56
N ALA A 94 -25.61 5.31 -0.45
CA ALA A 94 -26.93 4.77 -0.13
C ALA A 94 -27.42 5.19 1.26
N ALA A 95 -26.52 5.42 2.21
CA ALA A 95 -26.83 5.91 3.55
C ALA A 95 -26.97 7.45 3.62
N THR A 96 -26.48 8.17 2.61
CA THR A 96 -26.53 9.63 2.55
C THR A 96 -27.94 10.11 2.24
N HIS A 97 -28.36 11.22 2.87
CA HIS A 97 -29.67 11.83 2.62
C HIS A 97 -29.86 12.21 1.16
N SER A 98 -31.08 12.02 0.60
CA SER A 98 -31.35 12.17 -0.83
C SER A 98 -30.93 13.52 -1.41
N ALA A 99 -31.18 14.63 -0.71
CA ALA A 99 -30.80 15.97 -1.18
C ALA A 99 -29.29 16.15 -1.40
N ALA A 100 -28.45 15.52 -0.58
CA ALA A 100 -27.00 15.55 -0.72
C ALA A 100 -26.50 14.48 -1.73
N ARG A 101 -27.21 13.36 -1.81
CA ARG A 101 -26.84 12.22 -2.66
C ARG A 101 -27.08 12.48 -4.16
N GLU A 102 -28.23 13.06 -4.53
CA GLU A 102 -28.60 13.16 -5.96
C GLU A 102 -27.61 13.95 -6.83
N PRO A 103 -27.06 15.11 -6.41
CA PRO A 103 -26.03 15.80 -7.19
C PRO A 103 -24.79 14.92 -7.41
N LEU A 104 -24.35 14.17 -6.38
CA LEU A 104 -23.20 13.28 -6.44
C LEU A 104 -23.45 12.11 -7.40
N LEU A 105 -24.63 11.49 -7.36
CA LEU A 105 -25.00 10.43 -8.30
C LEU A 105 -25.01 10.92 -9.74
N GLY A 106 -25.58 12.09 -10.00
CA GLY A 106 -25.59 12.70 -11.32
C GLY A 106 -24.18 12.90 -11.87
N GLN A 107 -23.26 13.39 -11.04
CA GLN A 107 -21.87 13.58 -11.41
C GLN A 107 -21.16 12.25 -11.68
N LEU A 108 -21.33 11.24 -10.78
CA LEU A 108 -20.73 9.91 -10.95
C LEU A 108 -21.18 9.21 -12.23
N VAL A 109 -22.43 9.36 -12.62
CA VAL A 109 -22.97 8.84 -13.88
C VAL A 109 -22.38 9.58 -15.09
N THR A 110 -22.31 10.91 -15.03
CA THR A 110 -21.71 11.74 -16.08
C THR A 110 -20.25 11.35 -16.32
N GLU A 111 -19.48 11.13 -15.26
CA GLU A 111 -18.07 10.68 -15.31
C GLU A 111 -17.92 9.19 -15.64
N LYS A 112 -19.02 8.46 -15.85
CA LYS A 112 -19.05 7.01 -16.13
C LYS A 112 -18.39 6.14 -15.04
N LEU A 113 -18.35 6.64 -13.80
CA LEU A 113 -17.84 5.92 -12.64
C LEU A 113 -18.87 4.93 -12.06
N ILE A 114 -20.14 5.19 -12.30
CA ILE A 114 -21.26 4.27 -12.08
C ILE A 114 -22.22 4.31 -13.28
N SER A 115 -22.96 3.24 -13.47
CA SER A 115 -24.06 3.18 -14.44
C SER A 115 -25.36 3.77 -13.86
N GLU A 116 -26.30 4.17 -14.71
CA GLU A 116 -27.65 4.57 -14.28
C GLU A 116 -28.34 3.48 -13.44
N LYS A 117 -28.16 2.22 -13.81
CA LYS A 117 -28.69 1.07 -13.05
C LYS A 117 -28.13 1.00 -11.63
N GLU A 118 -26.84 1.28 -11.45
CA GLU A 118 -26.21 1.36 -10.13
C GLU A 118 -26.73 2.58 -9.35
N ALA A 119 -26.88 3.72 -10.00
CA ALA A 119 -27.46 4.91 -9.38
C ALA A 119 -28.89 4.65 -8.88
N GLU A 120 -29.72 3.95 -9.66
CA GLU A 120 -31.07 3.55 -9.22
C GLU A 120 -31.05 2.63 -7.99
N VAL A 121 -30.08 1.69 -7.93
CA VAL A 121 -29.92 0.84 -6.75
C VAL A 121 -29.55 1.67 -5.52
N ILE A 122 -28.62 2.62 -5.66
CA ILE A 122 -28.19 3.51 -4.57
C ILE A 122 -29.35 4.41 -4.13
N ARG A 123 -30.18 4.91 -5.04
CA ARG A 123 -31.39 5.73 -4.72
C ARG A 123 -32.39 5.00 -3.83
N LYS A 124 -32.46 3.67 -3.88
CA LYS A 124 -33.32 2.89 -2.96
C LYS A 124 -32.91 3.03 -1.50
N GLY A 125 -31.72 3.55 -1.26
CA GLY A 125 -31.17 3.81 0.08
C GLY A 125 -30.67 2.56 0.81
N ALA A 126 -29.96 2.78 1.90
CA ALA A 126 -29.49 1.72 2.78
C ALA A 126 -30.66 1.13 3.58
N LYS A 127 -30.64 -0.21 3.78
CA LYS A 127 -31.57 -0.87 4.70
C LYS A 127 -30.99 -0.82 6.12
N GLY A 128 -31.65 -0.11 7.01
CA GLY A 128 -31.27 0.02 8.41
C GLY A 128 -30.15 1.07 8.64
N ASN A 129 -29.81 1.28 9.89
CA ASN A 129 -28.81 2.27 10.32
C ASN A 129 -27.46 1.56 10.57
N LYS A 130 -26.80 1.11 9.49
CA LYS A 130 -25.49 0.48 9.58
C LYS A 130 -24.38 1.54 9.49
N PRO A 131 -23.26 1.36 10.21
CA PRO A 131 -22.10 2.23 10.03
C PRO A 131 -21.59 2.16 8.58
N VAL A 132 -21.04 3.26 8.10
CA VAL A 132 -20.45 3.39 6.75
C VAL A 132 -19.14 4.14 6.84
N ILE A 133 -18.22 3.89 5.92
CA ILE A 133 -17.00 4.67 5.82
C ILE A 133 -17.34 5.99 5.11
N ALA A 134 -17.48 7.06 5.89
CA ALA A 134 -17.78 8.40 5.37
C ALA A 134 -16.50 9.20 5.09
N PRO A 135 -16.52 10.20 4.16
CA PRO A 135 -15.40 11.11 3.97
C PRO A 135 -15.05 11.84 5.27
N SER A 136 -13.75 11.90 5.57
CA SER A 136 -13.21 12.60 6.73
C SER A 136 -11.81 13.11 6.41
N LYS A 137 -11.46 14.30 6.92
CA LYS A 137 -10.07 14.81 6.84
C LYS A 137 -9.07 13.99 7.67
N TRP A 138 -9.56 13.10 8.50
CA TRP A 138 -8.78 12.23 9.38
C TRP A 138 -8.74 10.77 8.91
N MET A 139 -9.37 10.45 7.76
CA MET A 139 -9.38 9.11 7.20
C MET A 139 -8.87 9.14 5.76
N TYR A 140 -7.89 8.27 5.48
CA TYR A 140 -7.27 8.12 4.18
C TYR A 140 -7.51 6.72 3.61
N TRP A 141 -7.94 6.66 2.38
CA TRP A 141 -7.72 5.49 1.55
C TRP A 141 -6.24 5.46 1.16
N ASN A 142 -5.48 4.47 1.62
CA ASN A 142 -4.09 4.26 1.26
C ASN A 142 -4.01 3.11 0.26
N VAL A 143 -4.08 3.45 -1.03
CA VAL A 143 -4.30 2.51 -2.11
C VAL A 143 -2.97 1.97 -2.62
N HIS A 144 -2.83 0.64 -2.64
CA HIS A 144 -1.64 -0.02 -3.15
C HIS A 144 -1.52 0.15 -4.66
N ILE A 145 -0.44 0.80 -5.13
CA ILE A 145 -0.14 1.02 -6.55
C ILE A 145 1.38 0.96 -6.75
N ASP A 146 1.89 -0.06 -7.45
CA ASP A 146 3.33 -0.31 -7.62
C ASP A 146 3.86 0.00 -9.03
N GLY A 147 3.15 0.79 -9.82
CA GLY A 147 3.52 1.19 -11.17
C GLY A 147 2.29 1.55 -11.99
N LEU A 148 2.44 1.70 -13.29
CA LEU A 148 1.33 1.85 -14.24
C LEU A 148 0.63 0.50 -14.46
N GLU A 149 -0.38 0.46 -15.32
CA GLU A 149 -1.31 -0.67 -15.47
C GLU A 149 -0.59 -2.02 -15.60
N TYR A 150 0.34 -2.13 -16.53
CA TYR A 150 1.06 -3.39 -16.78
C TYR A 150 1.86 -3.86 -15.56
N THR A 151 2.66 -2.97 -14.99
CA THR A 151 3.53 -3.30 -13.85
C THR A 151 2.71 -3.60 -12.61
N HIS A 152 1.70 -2.80 -12.32
CA HIS A 152 0.84 -3.01 -11.14
C HIS A 152 0.08 -4.34 -11.25
N ASP A 153 -0.61 -4.60 -12.37
CA ASP A 153 -1.39 -5.83 -12.56
C ASP A 153 -0.51 -7.07 -12.54
N LEU A 154 0.75 -6.96 -13.02
CA LEU A 154 1.75 -8.02 -12.91
C LEU A 154 2.12 -8.31 -11.45
N ILE A 155 2.42 -7.28 -10.65
CA ILE A 155 2.81 -7.44 -9.25
C ILE A 155 1.67 -8.02 -8.41
N VAL A 156 0.44 -7.56 -8.64
CA VAL A 156 -0.73 -8.07 -7.91
C VAL A 156 -1.27 -9.38 -8.49
N GLU A 157 -0.65 -9.90 -9.54
CA GLU A 157 -0.97 -11.17 -10.24
C GLU A 157 -2.41 -11.22 -10.77
N ARG A 158 -3.00 -10.08 -11.11
CA ARG A 158 -4.38 -9.99 -11.58
C ARG A 158 -4.58 -8.80 -12.52
N GLU A 159 -5.14 -9.07 -13.71
CA GLU A 159 -5.53 -8.05 -14.68
C GLU A 159 -6.69 -7.18 -14.21
N GLY A 160 -6.65 -5.89 -14.57
CA GLY A 160 -7.71 -4.92 -14.36
C GLY A 160 -7.74 -4.32 -12.96
N VAL A 161 -6.80 -4.67 -12.07
CA VAL A 161 -6.73 -4.10 -10.72
C VAL A 161 -6.34 -2.62 -10.78
N PHE A 162 -5.35 -2.27 -11.60
CA PHE A 162 -4.95 -0.87 -11.79
C PHE A 162 -6.12 0.00 -12.25
N LYS A 163 -6.87 -0.46 -13.25
CA LYS A 163 -8.05 0.25 -13.74
C LYS A 163 -9.10 0.45 -12.65
N GLU A 164 -9.40 -0.60 -11.87
CA GLU A 164 -10.34 -0.50 -10.74
C GLU A 164 -9.85 0.51 -9.69
N CYS A 165 -8.53 0.51 -9.38
CA CYS A 165 -7.93 1.50 -8.49
C CYS A 165 -8.07 2.93 -9.01
N VAL A 166 -7.83 3.17 -10.30
CA VAL A 166 -8.01 4.49 -10.93
C VAL A 166 -9.46 4.96 -10.82
N GLU A 167 -10.43 4.11 -11.15
CA GLU A 167 -11.85 4.43 -11.02
C GLU A 167 -12.26 4.66 -9.56
N ALA A 168 -11.72 3.86 -8.63
CA ALA A 168 -11.97 4.03 -7.20
C ALA A 168 -11.40 5.36 -6.68
N VAL A 169 -10.18 5.74 -7.09
CA VAL A 169 -9.56 7.02 -6.73
C VAL A 169 -10.38 8.20 -7.28
N LYS A 170 -10.77 8.16 -8.56
CA LYS A 170 -11.64 9.19 -9.16
C LYS A 170 -12.94 9.35 -8.36
N MET A 171 -13.62 8.25 -8.06
CA MET A 171 -14.85 8.25 -7.27
C MET A 171 -14.60 8.81 -5.85
N ALA A 172 -13.52 8.38 -5.19
CA ALA A 172 -13.17 8.84 -3.85
C ALA A 172 -12.93 10.37 -3.81
N LYS A 173 -12.15 10.90 -4.77
CA LYS A 173 -11.87 12.34 -4.83
C LYS A 173 -13.12 13.15 -5.13
N LEU A 174 -14.02 12.67 -5.98
CA LEU A 174 -15.29 13.29 -6.27
C LEU A 174 -16.20 13.33 -5.04
N LEU A 175 -16.16 12.29 -4.20
CA LEU A 175 -16.95 12.19 -2.97
C LEU A 175 -16.29 12.91 -1.77
N GLY A 176 -15.11 13.51 -1.93
CA GLY A 176 -14.43 14.28 -0.87
C GLY A 176 -13.58 13.46 0.09
N TYR A 177 -13.23 12.22 -0.25
CA TYR A 177 -12.31 11.42 0.56
C TYR A 177 -10.86 11.90 0.41
N GLN A 178 -10.07 11.68 1.47
CA GLN A 178 -8.62 11.74 1.38
C GLN A 178 -8.09 10.43 0.77
N VAL A 179 -7.15 10.53 -0.16
CA VAL A 179 -6.56 9.38 -0.84
C VAL A 179 -5.05 9.51 -0.90
N ALA A 180 -4.33 8.47 -0.51
CA ALA A 180 -2.91 8.32 -0.73
C ALA A 180 -2.64 7.08 -1.59
N THR A 181 -1.55 7.08 -2.35
CA THR A 181 -1.01 5.84 -2.94
C THR A 181 0.03 5.23 -2.01
N ASN A 182 0.14 3.91 -2.02
CA ASN A 182 1.13 3.15 -1.29
C ASN A 182 1.93 2.30 -2.27
N THR A 183 3.20 2.62 -2.45
CA THR A 183 4.05 2.08 -3.50
C THR A 183 5.25 1.36 -2.91
N THR A 184 5.51 0.15 -3.36
CA THR A 184 6.71 -0.62 -3.02
C THR A 184 7.62 -0.71 -4.25
N VAL A 185 8.88 -0.32 -4.08
CA VAL A 185 9.90 -0.36 -5.13
C VAL A 185 10.70 -1.65 -5.01
N TYR A 186 10.72 -2.43 -6.07
CA TYR A 186 11.49 -3.66 -6.18
C TYR A 186 12.70 -3.50 -7.12
N LYS A 187 13.51 -4.54 -7.26
CA LYS A 187 14.73 -4.52 -8.09
C LYS A 187 14.43 -4.18 -9.56
N GLU A 188 13.37 -4.76 -10.11
CA GLU A 188 12.95 -4.54 -11.50
C GLU A 188 12.13 -3.26 -11.70
N THR A 189 11.71 -2.56 -10.64
CA THR A 189 10.90 -1.35 -10.75
C THR A 189 11.63 -0.26 -11.55
N ASP A 190 11.02 0.24 -12.61
CA ASP A 190 11.48 1.42 -13.31
C ASP A 190 11.11 2.68 -12.51
N VAL A 191 12.12 3.41 -12.05
CA VAL A 191 11.91 4.63 -11.26
C VAL A 191 11.28 5.77 -12.07
N GLN A 192 11.44 5.77 -13.40
CA GLN A 192 10.76 6.74 -14.26
C GLN A 192 9.26 6.42 -14.35
N GLU A 193 8.90 5.15 -14.43
CA GLU A 193 7.48 4.73 -14.37
C GLU A 193 6.82 5.14 -13.04
N ILE A 194 7.55 5.05 -11.91
CA ILE A 194 7.04 5.52 -10.61
C ILE A 194 6.82 7.03 -10.61
N GLU A 195 7.74 7.82 -11.17
CA GLU A 195 7.55 9.27 -11.29
C GLU A 195 6.33 9.60 -12.16
N ASP A 196 6.15 8.90 -13.27
CA ASP A 196 5.02 9.09 -14.17
C ASP A 196 3.70 8.69 -13.49
N MET A 197 3.70 7.59 -12.74
CA MET A 197 2.56 7.16 -11.91
C MET A 197 2.22 8.22 -10.85
N PHE A 198 3.20 8.76 -10.12
CA PHE A 198 2.95 9.82 -9.14
C PHE A 198 2.39 11.09 -9.78
N ARG A 199 2.87 11.45 -10.96
CA ARG A 199 2.35 12.56 -11.74
C ARG A 199 0.90 12.36 -12.12
N TYR A 200 0.57 11.16 -12.60
CA TYR A 200 -0.79 10.79 -12.97
C TYR A 200 -1.75 10.82 -11.78
N PHE A 201 -1.41 10.14 -10.66
CA PHE A 201 -2.27 10.13 -9.48
C PHE A 201 -2.37 11.50 -8.80
N SER A 202 -1.30 12.30 -8.79
CA SER A 202 -1.36 13.69 -8.33
C SER A 202 -2.29 14.54 -9.18
N TRP A 203 -2.32 14.32 -10.50
CA TRP A 203 -3.27 14.96 -11.41
C TRP A 203 -4.70 14.51 -11.12
N LEU A 204 -4.95 13.24 -10.79
CA LEU A 204 -6.25 12.77 -10.32
C LEU A 204 -6.66 13.38 -8.97
N GLY A 205 -5.77 14.06 -8.28
CA GLY A 205 -6.04 14.80 -7.06
C GLY A 205 -5.81 14.00 -5.78
N VAL A 206 -4.99 12.93 -5.80
CA VAL A 206 -4.58 12.27 -4.55
C VAL A 206 -3.84 13.25 -3.63
N ASP A 207 -3.97 13.04 -2.32
CA ASP A 207 -3.45 13.95 -1.31
C ASP A 207 -1.95 13.71 -1.03
N GLY A 208 -1.44 12.54 -1.42
CA GLY A 208 -0.02 12.23 -1.31
C GLY A 208 0.32 10.80 -1.69
N HIS A 209 1.60 10.48 -1.58
CA HIS A 209 2.18 9.20 -1.95
C HIS A 209 3.04 8.67 -0.80
N THR A 210 2.83 7.42 -0.42
CA THR A 210 3.75 6.65 0.43
C THR A 210 4.60 5.77 -0.48
N ILE A 211 5.91 5.76 -0.26
CA ILE A 211 6.83 4.94 -1.04
C ILE A 211 7.84 4.25 -0.13
N SER A 212 8.08 2.98 -0.37
CA SER A 212 8.99 2.15 0.42
C SER A 212 9.83 1.24 -0.45
N PRO A 213 11.06 0.90 -0.05
CA PRO A 213 11.81 -0.18 -0.67
C PRO A 213 11.18 -1.53 -0.33
N GLY A 214 11.16 -2.45 -1.30
CA GLY A 214 10.78 -3.84 -1.13
C GLY A 214 11.85 -4.59 -0.34
N TYR A 215 11.44 -5.22 0.75
CA TYR A 215 12.32 -5.91 1.69
C TYR A 215 12.02 -7.41 1.77
N ASP A 216 13.07 -8.22 1.86
CA ASP A 216 13.09 -9.68 1.80
C ASP A 216 12.81 -10.38 3.13
N TYR A 217 11.69 -10.13 3.78
CA TYR A 217 11.34 -10.82 5.02
C TYR A 217 10.91 -12.29 4.82
N ASP A 218 11.03 -13.11 5.87
CA ASP A 218 11.00 -14.58 5.77
C ASP A 218 9.77 -15.16 5.07
N ALA A 219 8.59 -14.64 5.36
CA ALA A 219 7.37 -15.14 4.72
C ALA A 219 7.34 -14.81 3.20
N ALA A 220 7.84 -13.64 2.79
CA ALA A 220 7.98 -13.26 1.40
C ALA A 220 9.04 -14.10 0.69
N LYS A 221 10.21 -14.32 1.31
CA LYS A 221 11.27 -15.22 0.77
C LYS A 221 10.75 -16.64 0.54
N LYS A 222 10.05 -17.20 1.52
CA LYS A 222 9.47 -18.54 1.39
C LYS A 222 8.47 -18.65 0.25
N ASP A 223 7.63 -17.63 0.06
CA ASP A 223 6.67 -17.59 -1.04
C ASP A 223 7.36 -17.47 -2.40
N MET A 224 8.37 -16.59 -2.52
CA MET A 224 9.16 -16.42 -3.75
C MET A 224 9.80 -17.75 -4.19
N VAL A 225 10.46 -18.45 -3.28
CA VAL A 225 11.11 -19.73 -3.59
C VAL A 225 10.09 -20.83 -3.83
N GLY A 226 9.11 -21.00 -2.95
CA GLY A 226 8.18 -22.14 -2.98
C GLY A 226 7.13 -22.05 -4.09
N ARG A 227 6.55 -20.86 -4.32
CA ARG A 227 5.47 -20.67 -5.28
C ARG A 227 5.97 -20.21 -6.65
N LEU A 228 6.91 -19.28 -6.69
CA LEU A 228 7.36 -18.66 -7.94
C LEU A 228 8.66 -19.28 -8.48
N GLY A 229 9.37 -20.08 -7.66
CA GLY A 229 10.66 -20.66 -8.02
C GLY A 229 11.73 -19.61 -8.32
N LYS A 230 11.60 -18.39 -7.78
CA LYS A 230 12.55 -17.29 -7.91
C LYS A 230 13.41 -17.15 -6.67
N LYS A 231 14.60 -16.64 -6.83
CA LYS A 231 15.48 -16.28 -5.71
C LYS A 231 15.07 -14.90 -5.16
N PRO A 232 15.02 -14.71 -3.83
CA PRO A 232 14.69 -13.42 -3.24
C PRO A 232 15.59 -12.26 -3.74
N GLU A 233 16.86 -12.55 -4.00
CA GLU A 233 17.86 -11.58 -4.47
C GLU A 233 17.57 -11.06 -5.90
N GLU A 234 16.73 -11.76 -6.66
CA GLU A 234 16.29 -11.34 -7.99
C GLU A 234 15.16 -10.29 -7.93
N PHE A 235 14.51 -10.14 -6.78
CA PHE A 235 13.31 -9.31 -6.64
C PHE A 235 13.45 -8.20 -5.60
N PHE A 236 13.98 -8.51 -4.41
CA PHE A 236 14.09 -7.54 -3.32
C PHE A 236 15.34 -6.66 -3.44
N LEU A 237 15.30 -5.52 -2.76
CA LEU A 237 16.37 -4.54 -2.77
C LEU A 237 17.41 -4.80 -1.68
N THR A 238 18.69 -4.67 -2.04
CA THR A 238 19.75 -4.43 -1.06
C THR A 238 19.77 -2.96 -0.65
N ARG A 239 20.50 -2.60 0.43
CA ARG A 239 20.69 -1.18 0.82
C ARG A 239 21.31 -0.36 -0.31
N GLU A 240 22.29 -0.90 -1.00
CA GLU A 240 22.94 -0.23 -2.13
C GLU A 240 21.95 0.05 -3.27
N LEU A 241 21.21 -0.97 -3.71
CA LEU A 241 20.18 -0.81 -4.75
C LEU A 241 19.08 0.15 -4.32
N THR A 242 18.70 0.13 -3.04
CA THR A 242 17.75 1.10 -2.48
C THR A 242 18.28 2.53 -2.66
N ARG A 243 19.51 2.80 -2.28
CA ARG A 243 20.14 4.13 -2.43
C ARG A 243 20.22 4.57 -3.89
N GLN A 244 20.49 3.64 -4.80
CA GLN A 244 20.51 3.93 -6.24
C GLN A 244 19.11 4.29 -6.75
N LYS A 245 18.10 3.50 -6.43
CA LYS A 245 16.72 3.72 -6.88
C LYS A 245 16.07 4.96 -6.28
N PHE A 246 16.40 5.27 -5.03
CA PHE A 246 15.84 6.41 -4.30
C PHE A 246 16.71 7.68 -4.33
N ARG A 247 17.79 7.71 -5.11
CA ARG A 247 18.70 8.88 -5.17
C ARG A 247 18.00 10.19 -5.49
N ASP A 248 16.89 10.16 -6.24
CA ASP A 248 16.11 11.31 -6.67
C ASP A 248 14.87 11.60 -5.80
N ILE A 249 14.66 10.85 -4.72
CA ILE A 249 13.44 10.97 -3.90
C ILE A 249 13.22 12.38 -3.32
N GLN A 250 14.30 13.12 -3.03
CA GLN A 250 14.19 14.50 -2.57
C GLN A 250 13.69 15.44 -3.68
N ARG A 251 14.00 15.15 -4.95
CA ARG A 251 13.44 15.86 -6.11
C ARG A 251 11.94 15.54 -6.21
N TRP A 252 11.56 14.28 -6.05
CA TRP A 252 10.15 13.90 -5.99
C TRP A 252 9.42 14.60 -4.84
N GLY A 253 10.01 14.70 -3.66
CA GLY A 253 9.43 15.43 -2.52
C GLY A 253 9.21 16.94 -2.77
N LYS A 254 9.85 17.52 -3.80
CA LYS A 254 9.58 18.90 -4.27
C LYS A 254 8.46 18.94 -5.32
N LEU A 255 8.27 17.88 -6.08
CA LEU A 255 7.28 17.79 -7.16
C LEU A 255 5.94 17.24 -6.67
N PHE A 256 5.97 16.33 -5.72
CA PHE A 256 4.81 15.59 -5.22
C PHE A 256 4.72 15.69 -3.70
N THR A 257 3.54 15.43 -3.16
CA THR A 257 3.37 15.20 -1.73
C THR A 257 3.81 13.78 -1.40
N ILE A 258 5.08 13.58 -1.01
CA ILE A 258 5.55 12.29 -0.49
C ILE A 258 5.35 12.27 1.02
N PHE A 259 4.61 11.30 1.53
CA PHE A 259 4.45 11.11 2.97
C PHE A 259 5.74 10.51 3.57
N GLY A 260 6.02 10.88 4.80
CA GLY A 260 7.28 10.60 5.48
C GLY A 260 8.14 11.85 5.66
N THR A 261 9.18 11.72 6.46
CA THR A 261 10.07 12.86 6.78
C THR A 261 11.10 13.10 5.68
N PRO A 262 11.49 14.35 5.41
CA PRO A 262 12.61 14.63 4.51
C PRO A 262 13.93 14.02 5.01
N VAL A 263 14.07 13.81 6.32
CA VAL A 263 15.19 13.12 6.94
C VAL A 263 15.24 11.65 6.52
N TYR A 264 14.10 10.97 6.46
CA TYR A 264 14.00 9.62 5.93
C TYR A 264 14.30 9.56 4.42
N GLN A 265 13.84 10.56 3.66
CA GLN A 265 14.19 10.67 2.24
C GLN A 265 15.72 10.82 2.03
N GLU A 266 16.41 11.58 2.89
CA GLU A 266 17.87 11.68 2.87
C GLU A 266 18.54 10.32 3.15
N PHE A 267 17.99 9.53 4.08
CA PHE A 267 18.47 8.19 4.37
C PHE A 267 18.30 7.23 3.19
N LEU A 268 17.13 7.21 2.57
CA LEU A 268 16.88 6.40 1.38
C LEU A 268 17.82 6.76 0.21
N ALA A 269 18.13 8.05 0.05
CA ALA A 269 19.06 8.54 -0.97
C ALA A 269 20.55 8.32 -0.62
N GLY A 270 20.87 7.71 0.53
CA GLY A 270 22.23 7.45 0.98
C GLY A 270 23.00 8.70 1.44
N LYS A 271 22.32 9.81 1.76
CA LYS A 271 22.93 11.07 2.20
C LYS A 271 23.18 11.13 3.70
N ARG A 272 22.58 10.22 4.46
CA ARG A 272 22.78 10.06 5.91
C ARG A 272 22.41 8.65 6.35
N GLU A 273 22.87 8.30 7.54
CA GLU A 273 22.45 7.09 8.25
C GLU A 273 21.38 7.41 9.31
N LEU A 274 20.50 6.44 9.58
CA LEU A 274 19.53 6.47 10.65
C LEU A 274 19.58 5.15 11.41
N THR A 275 19.33 5.23 12.72
CA THR A 275 19.12 4.04 13.56
C THR A 275 17.66 3.60 13.51
N CYS A 276 17.41 2.31 13.38
CA CYS A 276 16.05 1.77 13.36
C CYS A 276 15.36 1.96 14.72
N THR A 277 14.11 2.46 14.70
CA THR A 277 13.23 2.59 15.88
C THR A 277 11.94 1.81 15.66
N ALA A 278 12.06 0.49 15.47
CA ALA A 278 10.96 -0.40 15.12
C ALA A 278 9.79 -0.35 16.13
N TRP A 279 10.09 -0.12 17.42
CA TRP A 279 9.12 0.04 18.50
C TRP A 279 8.13 1.23 18.29
N ALA A 280 8.49 2.21 17.46
CA ALA A 280 7.63 3.36 17.17
C ALA A 280 6.48 3.05 16.17
N ILE A 281 6.51 1.87 15.55
CA ILE A 281 5.41 1.38 14.69
C ILE A 281 5.00 -0.02 15.18
N PRO A 282 4.30 -0.08 16.35
CA PRO A 282 3.83 -1.34 16.90
C PRO A 282 2.85 -2.02 15.95
N THR A 283 2.89 -3.34 15.94
CA THR A 283 2.01 -4.18 15.11
C THR A 283 1.14 -5.05 16.00
N ARG A 284 -0.17 -4.99 15.82
CA ARG A 284 -1.14 -5.84 16.50
C ARG A 284 -1.91 -6.69 15.50
N ASN A 285 -1.91 -8.00 15.69
CA ASN A 285 -2.59 -8.95 14.82
C ASN A 285 -3.37 -10.00 15.61
N ILE A 286 -3.92 -11.00 14.91
CA ILE A 286 -4.72 -12.09 15.49
C ILE A 286 -3.98 -12.93 16.55
N ARG A 287 -2.64 -12.82 16.66
CA ARG A 287 -1.81 -13.56 17.64
C ARG A 287 -1.39 -12.71 18.83
N GLY A 288 -1.49 -11.40 18.74
CA GLY A 288 -1.02 -10.50 19.79
C GLY A 288 -0.20 -9.34 19.26
N TRP A 289 0.53 -8.68 20.15
CA TRP A 289 1.50 -7.66 19.79
C TRP A 289 2.75 -8.32 19.21
N LYS A 290 3.00 -8.06 17.94
CA LYS A 290 4.07 -8.67 17.17
C LYS A 290 5.40 -7.97 17.39
N ALA A 291 6.45 -8.73 17.64
CA ALA A 291 7.82 -8.24 17.82
C ALA A 291 8.83 -8.98 16.93
N PRO A 292 9.96 -8.36 16.58
CA PRO A 292 10.40 -7.01 16.96
C PRO A 292 9.81 -5.90 16.09
N CYS A 293 9.24 -6.20 14.91
CA CYS A 293 8.74 -5.18 14.01
C CYS A 293 7.65 -5.73 13.07
N TYR A 294 7.12 -4.85 12.26
CA TYR A 294 6.10 -5.18 11.26
C TYR A 294 6.53 -6.31 10.30
N LEU A 295 7.81 -6.38 9.93
CA LEU A 295 8.32 -7.33 8.91
C LEU A 295 8.87 -8.63 9.48
N MET A 296 9.31 -8.65 10.73
CA MET A 296 9.89 -9.82 11.39
C MET A 296 9.02 -10.29 12.56
N THR A 297 9.04 -11.60 12.80
CA THR A 297 8.26 -12.22 13.88
C THR A 297 9.13 -13.16 14.69
N ASP A 298 9.60 -12.67 15.83
CA ASP A 298 10.32 -13.49 16.82
C ASP A 298 9.39 -13.89 17.97
N GLY A 299 8.28 -13.18 18.15
CA GLY A 299 7.29 -13.49 19.16
C GLY A 299 6.03 -12.63 19.07
N HIS A 300 5.06 -13.02 19.88
CA HIS A 300 3.83 -12.27 20.12
C HIS A 300 3.63 -12.12 21.62
N TYR A 301 3.17 -10.97 22.03
CA TYR A 301 2.93 -10.61 23.42
C TYR A 301 1.45 -10.30 23.64
N PRO A 302 0.87 -10.66 24.78
CA PRO A 302 -0.53 -10.39 25.07
C PRO A 302 -0.81 -8.90 25.32
N ALA A 303 0.17 -8.16 25.89
CA ALA A 303 0.07 -6.73 26.20
C ALA A 303 1.20 -5.94 25.56
N TYR A 304 0.89 -4.68 25.22
CA TYR A 304 1.83 -3.76 24.57
C TYR A 304 3.03 -3.43 25.47
N ASP A 305 2.75 -3.11 26.75
CA ASP A 305 3.80 -2.79 27.72
C ASP A 305 4.73 -3.98 27.95
N GLU A 306 4.17 -5.19 28.01
CA GLU A 306 4.97 -6.42 28.13
C GLU A 306 5.91 -6.60 26.93
N MET A 307 5.44 -6.31 25.73
CA MET A 307 6.29 -6.33 24.52
C MET A 307 7.41 -5.29 24.62
N LEU A 308 7.10 -4.07 25.05
CA LEU A 308 8.11 -3.00 25.19
C LEU A 308 9.20 -3.36 26.18
N GLU A 309 8.85 -4.01 27.31
CA GLU A 309 9.77 -4.38 28.37
C GLU A 309 10.63 -5.60 28.02
N LYS A 310 10.04 -6.61 27.36
CA LYS A 310 10.70 -7.91 27.15
C LYS A 310 11.54 -7.97 25.88
N VAL A 311 11.25 -7.13 24.87
CA VAL A 311 12.01 -7.13 23.63
C VAL A 311 13.32 -6.38 23.79
N ASN A 312 14.43 -7.05 23.49
CA ASN A 312 15.72 -6.38 23.40
C ASN A 312 15.84 -5.63 22.07
N TRP A 313 15.33 -4.39 22.05
CA TRP A 313 15.33 -3.54 20.87
C TRP A 313 16.72 -3.26 20.30
N GLU A 314 17.76 -3.31 21.12
CA GLU A 314 19.13 -3.08 20.69
C GLU A 314 19.72 -4.23 19.87
N SER A 315 19.07 -5.40 19.87
CA SER A 315 19.48 -6.55 19.04
C SER A 315 19.10 -6.40 17.58
N TYR A 316 18.37 -5.34 17.18
CA TYR A 316 17.85 -5.18 15.83
C TYR A 316 18.34 -3.90 15.16
N GLY A 317 18.16 -3.85 13.83
CA GLY A 317 18.53 -2.70 13.02
C GLY A 317 19.99 -2.74 12.54
N VAL A 318 20.39 -1.64 11.95
CA VAL A 318 21.77 -1.41 11.48
C VAL A 318 22.31 -0.19 12.20
N VAL A 319 23.46 -0.32 12.83
CA VAL A 319 24.17 0.74 13.55
C VAL A 319 25.60 0.81 13.04
N ASP A 320 26.05 2.01 12.68
CA ASP A 320 27.38 2.26 12.12
C ASP A 320 27.74 1.34 10.93
N GLY A 321 26.73 1.04 10.10
CA GLY A 321 26.86 0.18 8.93
C GLY A 321 26.87 -1.33 9.21
N VAL A 322 26.73 -1.74 10.48
CA VAL A 322 26.72 -3.15 10.90
C VAL A 322 25.31 -3.57 11.29
N ALA A 323 24.80 -4.63 10.67
CA ALA A 323 23.53 -5.24 11.07
C ALA A 323 23.70 -5.98 12.41
N ARG A 324 22.86 -5.63 13.40
CA ARG A 324 22.81 -6.32 14.69
C ARG A 324 22.12 -7.67 14.58
N ASP A 325 21.09 -7.74 13.75
CA ASP A 325 20.47 -8.99 13.29
C ASP A 325 20.69 -9.11 11.78
N PRO A 326 21.13 -10.25 11.25
CA PRO A 326 21.39 -10.45 9.81
C PRO A 326 20.17 -10.14 8.94
N ARG A 327 18.97 -10.36 9.45
CA ARG A 327 17.71 -10.04 8.76
C ARG A 327 17.53 -8.54 8.55
N CYS A 328 18.21 -7.70 9.31
CA CYS A 328 18.14 -6.24 9.19
C CYS A 328 19.11 -5.66 8.15
N GLU A 329 20.03 -6.45 7.62
CA GLU A 329 21.13 -5.98 6.76
C GLU A 329 20.66 -5.11 5.60
N ASN A 330 19.65 -5.57 4.85
CA ASN A 330 19.14 -4.87 3.70
C ASN A 330 17.92 -3.96 3.99
N CYS A 331 17.41 -3.97 5.22
CA CYS A 331 16.23 -3.22 5.58
C CYS A 331 16.47 -1.71 5.59
N MET A 332 15.66 -0.98 4.81
CA MET A 332 15.58 0.48 4.80
C MET A 332 14.11 0.97 4.83
N THR A 333 13.19 0.14 5.30
CA THR A 333 11.75 0.40 5.23
C THR A 333 11.31 1.52 6.18
N HIS A 334 10.22 2.20 5.81
CA HIS A 334 9.67 3.32 6.56
C HIS A 334 9.29 2.96 8.00
N CYS A 335 8.84 1.73 8.25
CA CYS A 335 8.36 1.31 9.58
C CYS A 335 9.42 1.42 10.69
N GLY A 336 10.71 1.31 10.38
CA GLY A 336 11.79 1.45 11.36
C GLY A 336 12.56 2.76 11.27
N TYR A 337 12.65 3.35 10.08
CA TYR A 337 13.56 4.48 9.84
C TYR A 337 12.86 5.84 9.69
N ASP A 338 11.62 5.91 9.23
CA ASP A 338 10.90 7.18 9.17
C ASP A 338 10.58 7.75 10.57
N PRO A 339 10.16 6.94 11.57
CA PRO A 339 10.06 7.40 12.94
C PRO A 339 11.36 7.95 13.50
N SER A 340 12.51 7.37 13.14
CA SER A 340 13.83 7.88 13.55
C SER A 340 14.07 9.31 13.07
N GLY A 341 13.64 9.62 11.84
CA GLY A 341 13.68 10.98 11.29
C GLY A 341 12.77 11.96 12.04
N ALA A 342 11.62 11.48 12.53
CA ALA A 342 10.67 12.30 13.29
C ALA A 342 11.08 12.48 14.76
N LEU A 343 11.62 11.41 15.39
CA LEU A 343 11.99 11.38 16.81
C LEU A 343 13.36 12.00 17.09
N GLY A 344 14.13 12.33 16.06
CA GLY A 344 15.45 12.94 16.21
C GLY A 344 16.56 11.96 16.55
N THR A 345 16.36 10.65 16.33
CA THR A 345 17.44 9.66 16.40
C THR A 345 18.45 9.98 15.30
N ASN A 346 19.74 10.12 15.61
CA ASN A 346 20.75 10.64 14.68
C ASN A 346 20.48 12.09 14.20
N TYR A 347 19.97 12.94 15.10
CA TYR A 347 19.64 14.32 14.82
C TYR A 347 20.84 15.12 14.27
N GLN A 348 20.59 15.89 13.21
CA GLN A 348 21.50 16.90 12.71
C GLN A 348 20.87 18.31 12.85
N ARG A 349 21.75 19.31 13.06
CA ARG A 349 21.27 20.68 13.21
C ARG A 349 20.41 21.11 12.00
N GLY A 350 19.20 21.53 12.29
CA GLY A 350 18.23 21.97 11.27
C GLY A 350 17.18 20.93 10.87
N ASP A 351 17.26 19.69 11.34
CA ASP A 351 16.28 18.63 10.97
C ASP A 351 14.85 18.99 11.39
N ASN A 352 14.66 19.59 12.58
CA ASN A 352 13.33 20.02 13.01
C ASN A 352 12.74 21.07 12.06
N TRP A 353 13.57 22.01 11.58
CA TRP A 353 13.14 23.00 10.61
C TRP A 353 12.84 22.39 9.23
N LYS A 354 13.64 21.42 8.78
CA LYS A 354 13.36 20.69 7.54
C LYS A 354 12.01 19.95 7.64
N ASN A 355 11.79 19.23 8.74
CA ASN A 355 10.55 18.49 8.97
C ASN A 355 9.35 19.43 9.03
N PHE A 356 9.48 20.56 9.75
CA PHE A 356 8.43 21.57 9.82
C PHE A 356 8.14 22.19 8.45
N ALA A 357 9.15 22.71 7.77
CA ALA A 357 8.98 23.34 6.46
C ALA A 357 8.42 22.37 5.42
N TYR A 358 8.80 21.08 5.49
CA TYR A 358 8.27 20.05 4.62
C TYR A 358 6.79 19.78 4.85
N ASN A 359 6.35 19.73 6.10
CA ASN A 359 4.96 19.42 6.43
C ASN A 359 4.01 20.61 6.25
N PHE A 360 4.49 21.84 6.46
CA PHE A 360 3.68 23.05 6.40
C PHE A 360 3.97 23.94 5.18
N GLY A 361 4.99 23.59 4.38
CA GLY A 361 5.34 24.31 3.15
C GLY A 361 4.30 24.06 2.04
N ALA A 362 4.02 25.12 1.27
CA ALA A 362 3.23 24.99 0.05
C ALA A 362 3.99 24.13 -0.97
N ARG A 363 3.30 23.13 -1.52
CA ARG A 363 3.84 22.28 -2.59
C ARG A 363 3.17 22.62 -3.91
N PRO A 364 3.92 22.78 -5.01
CA PRO A 364 3.32 22.95 -6.32
C PRO A 364 2.50 21.69 -6.67
N LYS A 365 1.28 21.90 -7.14
CA LYS A 365 0.52 20.81 -7.73
C LYS A 365 1.14 20.47 -9.08
N PRO A 366 1.45 19.21 -9.35
CA PRO A 366 1.97 18.83 -10.65
C PRO A 366 0.96 19.17 -11.73
N VAL A 367 1.39 19.92 -12.74
CA VAL A 367 0.58 20.16 -13.94
C VAL A 367 0.89 19.05 -14.92
N MET A 368 -0.13 18.33 -15.35
CA MET A 368 -0.05 17.38 -16.46
C MET A 368 -0.28 18.12 -17.76
N ASP A 369 0.63 17.96 -18.71
CA ASP A 369 0.39 18.30 -20.09
C ASP A 369 -0.73 17.41 -20.65
N GLY A 370 -1.70 17.99 -21.37
CA GLY A 370 -2.83 17.25 -21.94
C GLY A 370 -2.40 16.06 -22.80
N HIS A 371 -1.34 16.20 -23.57
CA HIS A 371 -0.76 15.09 -24.36
C HIS A 371 -0.25 13.93 -23.51
N LYS A 372 0.24 14.19 -22.30
CA LYS A 372 0.65 13.14 -21.37
C LYS A 372 -0.55 12.43 -20.74
N VAL A 373 -1.63 13.15 -20.46
CA VAL A 373 -2.89 12.55 -20.00
C VAL A 373 -3.42 11.55 -21.01
N ASP A 374 -3.42 11.93 -22.29
CA ASP A 374 -3.86 11.04 -23.38
C ASP A 374 -2.94 9.83 -23.54
N ALA A 375 -1.62 10.01 -23.40
CA ALA A 375 -0.66 8.91 -23.39
C ALA A 375 -0.90 7.95 -22.22
N PHE A 376 -1.21 8.46 -21.02
CA PHE A 376 -1.56 7.63 -19.86
C PHE A 376 -2.92 6.96 -20.03
N ASN A 377 -3.92 7.66 -20.59
CA ASN A 377 -5.19 7.06 -20.92
C ASN A 377 -5.02 5.97 -22.00
N GLY A 378 -4.12 6.15 -22.95
CA GLY A 378 -3.74 5.15 -23.94
C GLY A 378 -3.01 3.96 -23.33
N CYS A 379 -2.14 4.17 -22.34
CA CYS A 379 -1.46 3.11 -21.58
C CYS A 379 -2.40 2.40 -20.59
N THR A 380 -3.36 3.11 -20.02
CA THR A 380 -4.35 2.54 -19.08
C THR A 380 -5.55 1.89 -19.79
N VAL A 381 -5.79 2.21 -21.05
CA VAL A 381 -6.88 1.67 -21.87
C VAL A 381 -6.36 0.69 -22.92
N GLY A 382 -5.06 0.46 -22.96
CA GLY A 382 -4.44 -0.51 -23.86
C GLY A 382 -5.09 -1.87 -23.71
N LYS A 383 -5.99 -2.18 -24.62
CA LYS A 383 -6.69 -3.46 -24.68
C LYS A 383 -5.65 -4.58 -24.64
N GLY A 384 -5.55 -5.27 -23.52
CA GLY A 384 -4.90 -6.55 -23.50
C GLY A 384 -3.36 -6.55 -23.50
N HIS A 385 -2.66 -5.53 -22.97
CA HIS A 385 -1.19 -5.61 -22.85
C HIS A 385 -0.72 -6.88 -22.13
N LEU A 386 -1.44 -7.33 -21.11
CA LEU A 386 -1.16 -8.60 -20.47
C LEU A 386 -1.52 -9.80 -21.37
N ALA A 387 -2.56 -9.71 -22.18
CA ALA A 387 -2.91 -10.75 -23.15
C ALA A 387 -1.92 -10.79 -24.31
N GLU A 388 -1.44 -9.64 -24.79
CA GLU A 388 -0.41 -9.51 -25.82
C GLU A 388 0.94 -9.99 -25.29
N ALA A 389 1.32 -9.62 -24.06
CA ALA A 389 2.55 -10.12 -23.42
C ALA A 389 2.48 -11.63 -23.18
N ARG A 390 1.33 -12.19 -22.81
CA ARG A 390 1.11 -13.64 -22.70
C ARG A 390 1.20 -14.34 -24.04
N ALA A 391 0.66 -13.75 -25.11
CA ALA A 391 0.74 -14.26 -26.46
C ALA A 391 2.18 -14.20 -26.99
N ALA A 392 2.93 -13.13 -26.72
CA ALA A 392 4.33 -12.98 -27.09
C ALA A 392 5.24 -14.00 -26.38
N VAL A 393 5.00 -14.26 -25.10
CA VAL A 393 5.71 -15.30 -24.33
C VAL A 393 5.39 -16.70 -24.87
N GLY A 394 4.15 -16.94 -25.28
CA GLY A 394 3.75 -18.21 -25.92
C GLY A 394 4.32 -18.39 -27.33
N ALA A 395 4.65 -17.31 -28.02
CA ALA A 395 5.20 -17.29 -29.39
C ALA A 395 6.74 -17.20 -29.46
N GLY A 396 7.44 -17.04 -28.34
CA GLY A 396 8.91 -16.94 -28.28
C GLY A 396 9.49 -15.65 -28.90
N GLU A 397 8.65 -14.65 -29.18
CA GLU A 397 9.10 -13.35 -29.70
C GLU A 397 8.87 -12.23 -28.67
N ALA A 398 9.98 -11.64 -28.20
CA ALA A 398 9.95 -10.44 -27.36
C ALA A 398 9.49 -9.23 -28.18
N GLY A 399 8.22 -8.88 -28.06
CA GLY A 399 7.64 -7.71 -28.72
C GLY A 399 8.15 -6.41 -28.08
N LYS A 400 8.79 -5.57 -28.86
CA LYS A 400 9.12 -4.19 -28.50
C LYS A 400 7.82 -3.37 -28.40
N SER A 401 7.25 -3.23 -27.23
CA SER A 401 6.23 -2.22 -26.96
C SER A 401 6.86 -1.09 -26.14
N GLY A 402 6.95 0.08 -26.74
CA GLY A 402 7.58 1.24 -26.17
C GLY A 402 6.75 1.90 -25.06
N CYS A 403 7.17 1.69 -23.85
CA CYS A 403 7.10 2.61 -22.71
C CYS A 403 8.16 2.14 -21.72
N GLY A 404 9.39 2.67 -21.80
CA GLY A 404 10.49 2.43 -20.88
C GLY A 404 11.34 1.19 -21.17
N GLY A 405 12.55 1.41 -21.68
CA GLY A 405 13.50 0.35 -22.01
C GLY A 405 14.18 -0.26 -20.78
N GLY A 406 13.53 -1.23 -20.15
CA GLY A 406 14.14 -2.19 -19.25
C GLY A 406 14.14 -3.57 -19.88
N ASP A 407 15.13 -4.41 -19.54
CA ASP A 407 15.19 -5.79 -20.03
C ASP A 407 13.92 -6.57 -19.61
N THR A 408 13.05 -6.84 -20.57
CA THR A 408 11.73 -7.46 -20.36
C THR A 408 11.80 -8.98 -20.24
N SER A 409 12.93 -9.61 -20.53
CA SER A 409 13.04 -11.07 -20.64
C SER A 409 12.74 -11.82 -19.33
N GLU A 410 13.21 -11.31 -18.20
CA GLU A 410 12.92 -11.89 -16.88
C GLU A 410 11.47 -11.67 -16.44
N ARG A 411 10.92 -10.52 -16.80
CA ARG A 411 9.52 -10.11 -16.56
C ARG A 411 8.55 -11.02 -17.31
N ASP A 412 8.86 -11.32 -18.56
CA ASP A 412 8.05 -12.22 -19.40
C ASP A 412 8.14 -13.69 -18.94
N ALA A 413 9.28 -14.12 -18.42
CA ALA A 413 9.42 -15.44 -17.78
C ALA A 413 8.59 -15.56 -16.50
N LEU A 414 8.41 -14.49 -15.72
CA LEU A 414 7.52 -14.48 -14.55
C LEU A 414 6.06 -14.61 -14.97
N LEU A 415 5.64 -13.86 -15.99
CA LEU A 415 4.28 -13.96 -16.54
C LEU A 415 3.95 -15.37 -17.03
N ALA A 416 4.89 -16.01 -17.73
CA ALA A 416 4.73 -17.38 -18.20
C ALA A 416 4.54 -18.38 -17.05
N LYS A 417 5.29 -18.24 -15.95
CA LYS A 417 5.14 -19.09 -14.76
C LYS A 417 3.82 -18.85 -14.03
N ILE A 418 3.39 -17.61 -13.88
CA ILE A 418 2.09 -17.27 -13.27
C ILE A 418 0.94 -17.85 -14.09
N ALA A 419 1.01 -17.77 -15.42
CA ALA A 419 0.01 -18.35 -16.31
C ALA A 419 -0.03 -19.88 -16.22
N ALA A 420 1.13 -20.55 -16.13
CA ALA A 420 1.24 -22.00 -16.00
C ALA A 420 0.66 -22.51 -14.66
N THR A 421 0.88 -21.76 -13.57
CA THR A 421 0.35 -22.12 -12.24
C THR A 421 -1.18 -22.02 -12.19
N LYS A 422 -1.79 -21.10 -12.93
CA LYS A 422 -3.25 -20.96 -13.05
C LYS A 422 -3.89 -22.06 -13.91
N ALA A 423 -3.17 -22.59 -14.89
CA ALA A 423 -3.67 -23.68 -15.75
C ALA A 423 -3.63 -25.05 -15.06
N GLY A 424 -2.79 -25.24 -14.03
CA GLY A 424 -2.68 -26.48 -13.26
C GLY A 424 -3.61 -26.63 -12.07
N GLY A 425 -4.33 -25.56 -11.68
CA GLY A 425 -5.27 -25.54 -10.54
C GLY A 425 -6.72 -25.86 -10.91
N GLY A 426 -6.94 -26.90 -11.74
CA GLY A 426 -8.27 -27.45 -11.97
C GLY A 426 -8.83 -28.02 -10.68
N CYS A 427 -9.97 -27.51 -10.25
CA CYS A 427 -10.76 -27.98 -9.12
C CYS A 427 -11.11 -29.47 -9.32
N GLU A 428 -10.44 -30.38 -8.61
CA GLU A 428 -10.97 -31.70 -8.42
C GLU A 428 -12.12 -31.62 -7.42
N SER A 429 -13.34 -31.76 -7.92
CA SER A 429 -14.53 -31.94 -7.13
C SER A 429 -14.44 -33.32 -6.44
N ALA A 430 -14.23 -33.31 -5.13
CA ALA A 430 -14.42 -34.49 -4.32
C ALA A 430 -15.93 -34.80 -4.22
N SER A 431 -16.31 -35.93 -4.77
CA SER A 431 -17.58 -36.64 -4.52
C SER A 431 -17.68 -37.12 -3.08
#